data_511d7628584eeb7a99f241d94e288b8c
#
_entry.id   511d7628584eeb7a99f241d94e288b8c
#
_cell.length_a   1.000
_cell.length_b   1.000
_cell.length_c   1.000
_cell.angle_alpha   90.00
_cell.angle_beta   90.00
_cell.angle_gamma   90.00
#
_symmetry.space_group_name_H-M   'P 1'
#
loop_
_entity.id
_entity.type
_entity.pdbx_description
1 polymer ?
#
loop_
_entity_poly.entity_id
_entity_poly.type
_entity_poly.pdbx_seq_one_letter_code
_entity_poly.pdbx_strand_id
1 'polypeptide(L)'
;MDMLEKYARLLVDYCLEIREGDRLLIRTTTAAEPLVREVYRMATRSGAQVFTDLAIEGQGRMLIDEAPDSILDREDPFFLEAMQSFECYLAILAPYNLKEMAGVDKDRMARRSRANQQAQEIYFKRIADKSLRRSLCQYPTIAQAQDSGMSTEAYTRFVYEACRLFDDDPVAAWLDVRAMQQRIVDHLNQCSEIHYEGKHIDLTFSTRGRTWINSDGRNNMPSGEVFTSPVEDSVNGKVHFS
;
A
#
# COMPACT_ATOMS: atom_id res chain seq x y z
N MET A 1 9.41 -19.04 14.68
CA MET A 1 9.62 -17.77 13.96
C MET A 1 8.77 -16.74 14.67
N ASP A 2 9.34 -15.61 15.03
CA ASP A 2 8.59 -14.49 15.62
C ASP A 2 7.59 -13.94 14.60
N MET A 3 6.53 -13.25 15.06
CA MET A 3 5.47 -12.71 14.21
C MET A 3 5.99 -11.67 13.22
N LEU A 4 6.93 -10.82 13.66
CA LEU A 4 7.57 -9.83 12.79
C LEU A 4 8.51 -10.47 11.76
N GLU A 5 9.18 -11.57 12.12
CA GLU A 5 9.95 -12.35 11.15
C GLU A 5 9.06 -12.98 10.06
N LYS A 6 7.87 -13.53 10.45
CA LYS A 6 6.88 -14.05 9.49
C LYS A 6 6.39 -12.93 8.56
N TYR A 7 6.13 -11.75 9.12
CA TYR A 7 5.68 -10.61 8.33
C TYR A 7 6.77 -10.14 7.37
N ALA A 8 7.99 -9.99 7.83
CA ALA A 8 9.12 -9.61 6.99
C ALA A 8 9.34 -10.63 5.85
N ARG A 9 9.24 -11.94 6.14
CA ARG A 9 9.32 -12.99 5.13
C ARG A 9 8.21 -12.84 4.06
N LEU A 10 6.98 -12.60 4.48
CA LEU A 10 5.85 -12.38 3.56
C LEU A 10 6.12 -11.17 2.64
N LEU A 11 6.65 -10.06 3.20
CA LEU A 11 6.96 -8.86 2.44
C LEU A 11 8.13 -9.04 1.47
N VAL A 12 9.19 -9.72 1.90
CA VAL A 12 10.42 -9.92 1.12
C VAL A 12 10.24 -10.98 0.05
N ASP A 13 9.72 -12.18 0.42
CA ASP A 13 9.68 -13.33 -0.47
C ASP A 13 8.47 -13.30 -1.41
N TYR A 14 7.32 -12.82 -0.92
CA TYR A 14 6.07 -12.84 -1.68
C TYR A 14 5.68 -11.48 -2.28
N CYS A 15 5.65 -10.41 -1.45
CA CYS A 15 5.16 -9.12 -1.93
C CYS A 15 6.15 -8.45 -2.90
N LEU A 16 7.43 -8.43 -2.54
CA LEU A 16 8.47 -7.75 -3.30
C LEU A 16 9.30 -8.69 -4.17
N GLU A 17 9.27 -10.01 -3.89
CA GLU A 17 10.11 -11.00 -4.60
C GLU A 17 11.57 -10.52 -4.71
N ILE A 18 12.16 -10.13 -3.56
CA ILE A 18 13.51 -9.55 -3.50
C ILE A 18 14.54 -10.50 -4.11
N ARG A 19 15.44 -9.96 -4.92
CA ARG A 19 16.49 -10.69 -5.62
C ARG A 19 17.87 -10.12 -5.26
N GLU A 20 18.88 -10.93 -5.46
CA GLU A 20 20.27 -10.47 -5.34
C GLU A 20 20.55 -9.30 -6.29
N GLY A 21 21.17 -8.24 -5.75
CA GLY A 21 21.45 -7.01 -6.47
C GLY A 21 20.34 -5.98 -6.51
N ASP A 22 19.12 -6.28 -6.02
CA ASP A 22 18.05 -5.29 -5.92
C ASP A 22 18.41 -4.16 -4.96
N ARG A 23 17.94 -2.94 -5.29
CA ARG A 23 17.91 -1.81 -4.36
C ARG A 23 16.48 -1.65 -3.84
N LEU A 24 16.34 -1.70 -2.52
CA LEU A 24 15.05 -1.56 -1.82
C LEU A 24 15.04 -0.26 -1.05
N LEU A 25 14.06 0.62 -1.31
CA LEU A 25 13.70 1.71 -0.41
C LEU A 25 12.58 1.27 0.52
N ILE A 26 12.79 1.37 1.84
CA ILE A 26 11.74 1.23 2.86
C ILE A 26 11.40 2.64 3.36
N ARG A 27 10.14 3.05 3.19
CA ARG A 27 9.64 4.35 3.64
C ARG A 27 8.52 4.19 4.66
N THR A 28 8.68 4.82 5.84
CA THR A 28 7.71 4.74 6.94
C THR A 28 8.01 5.81 8.01
N THR A 29 7.38 5.67 9.17
CA THR A 29 7.74 6.41 10.39
C THR A 29 8.60 5.57 11.32
N THR A 30 9.25 6.20 12.29
CA THR A 30 10.01 5.49 13.33
C THR A 30 9.14 4.58 14.22
N ALA A 31 7.80 4.72 14.17
CA ALA A 31 6.89 3.79 14.88
C ALA A 31 6.96 2.34 14.35
N ALA A 32 7.32 2.15 13.07
CA ALA A 32 7.46 0.81 12.47
C ALA A 32 8.88 0.24 12.56
N GLU A 33 9.78 0.86 13.31
CA GLU A 33 11.18 0.40 13.43
C GLU A 33 11.31 -1.10 13.71
N PRO A 34 10.50 -1.73 14.56
CA PRO A 34 10.61 -3.17 14.79
C PRO A 34 10.39 -4.02 13.53
N LEU A 35 9.42 -3.68 12.68
CA LEU A 35 9.19 -4.36 11.39
C LEU A 35 10.29 -4.02 10.39
N VAL A 36 10.70 -2.75 10.31
CA VAL A 36 11.78 -2.30 9.41
C VAL A 36 13.05 -3.10 9.67
N ARG A 37 13.40 -3.35 10.93
CA ARG A 37 14.58 -4.13 11.33
C ARG A 37 14.55 -5.55 10.76
N GLU A 38 13.41 -6.23 10.82
CA GLU A 38 13.28 -7.59 10.30
C GLU A 38 13.28 -7.64 8.77
N VAL A 39 12.58 -6.69 8.11
CA VAL A 39 12.62 -6.56 6.65
C VAL A 39 14.03 -6.24 6.16
N TYR A 40 14.72 -5.31 6.82
CA TYR A 40 16.11 -4.95 6.50
C TYR A 40 17.03 -6.18 6.58
N ARG A 41 16.95 -6.91 7.71
CA ARG A 41 17.76 -8.12 7.94
C ARG A 41 17.53 -9.16 6.85
N MET A 42 16.26 -9.41 6.53
CA MET A 42 15.88 -10.46 5.58
C MET A 42 16.24 -10.07 4.13
N ALA A 43 15.90 -8.85 3.71
CA ALA A 43 16.24 -8.36 2.37
C ALA A 43 17.77 -8.31 2.13
N THR A 44 18.54 -7.88 3.14
CA THR A 44 20.01 -7.91 3.06
C THR A 44 20.55 -9.34 2.92
N ARG A 45 19.96 -10.31 3.64
CA ARG A 45 20.34 -11.74 3.50
C ARG A 45 19.99 -12.31 2.13
N SER A 46 18.96 -11.76 1.47
CA SER A 46 18.60 -12.10 0.09
C SER A 46 19.47 -11.39 -0.96
N GLY A 47 20.48 -10.62 -0.53
CA GLY A 47 21.44 -9.95 -1.42
C GLY A 47 21.01 -8.56 -1.90
N ALA A 48 19.95 -7.96 -1.32
CA ALA A 48 19.53 -6.61 -1.66
C ALA A 48 20.34 -5.55 -0.91
N GLN A 49 20.53 -4.41 -1.56
CA GLN A 49 20.97 -3.18 -0.93
C GLN A 49 19.77 -2.39 -0.40
N VAL A 50 19.65 -2.27 0.93
CA VAL A 50 18.47 -1.70 1.58
C VAL A 50 18.74 -0.27 2.05
N PHE A 51 17.84 0.63 1.69
CA PHE A 51 17.80 2.02 2.12
C PHE A 51 16.53 2.28 2.95
N THR A 52 16.65 3.11 3.98
CA THR A 52 15.52 3.43 4.86
C THR A 52 15.31 4.93 4.92
N ASP A 53 14.04 5.36 4.75
CA ASP A 53 13.57 6.72 4.97
C ASP A 53 12.52 6.68 6.08
N LEU A 54 12.95 7.03 7.31
CA LEU A 54 12.16 6.92 8.53
C LEU A 54 11.80 8.30 9.05
N ALA A 55 10.55 8.71 8.85
CA ALA A 55 10.05 9.98 9.37
C ALA A 55 9.87 9.92 10.89
N ILE A 56 10.33 10.94 11.59
CA ILE A 56 10.02 11.13 13.01
C ILE A 56 8.59 11.66 13.19
N GLU A 57 8.05 11.52 14.40
CA GLU A 57 6.73 12.05 14.75
C GLU A 57 6.62 13.54 14.44
N GLY A 58 5.55 13.96 13.76
CA GLY A 58 5.29 15.34 13.40
C GLY A 58 6.13 15.91 12.26
N GLN A 59 7.06 15.13 11.68
CA GLN A 59 7.99 15.64 10.65
C GLN A 59 7.27 16.27 9.45
N GLY A 60 6.21 15.61 8.97
CA GLY A 60 5.42 16.12 7.84
C GLY A 60 4.76 17.46 8.17
N ARG A 61 4.19 17.56 9.35
CA ARG A 61 3.56 18.78 9.85
C ARG A 61 4.56 19.92 10.02
N MET A 62 5.67 19.68 10.69
CA MET A 62 6.75 20.67 10.87
C MET A 62 7.23 21.21 9.52
N LEU A 63 7.44 20.33 8.53
CA LEU A 63 7.85 20.76 7.19
C LEU A 63 6.83 21.73 6.56
N ILE A 64 5.53 21.39 6.64
CA ILE A 64 4.52 22.25 6.02
C ILE A 64 4.33 23.57 6.79
N ASP A 65 4.30 23.54 8.13
CA ASP A 65 4.03 24.73 8.93
C ASP A 65 5.23 25.70 8.97
N GLU A 66 6.48 25.20 9.00
CA GLU A 66 7.66 26.00 9.34
C GLU A 66 8.60 26.28 8.16
N ALA A 67 8.63 25.41 7.13
CA ALA A 67 9.58 25.58 6.03
C ALA A 67 9.28 26.86 5.21
N PRO A 68 10.32 27.60 4.79
CA PRO A 68 10.11 28.66 3.80
C PRO A 68 9.63 28.07 2.46
N ASP A 69 8.93 28.87 1.68
CA ASP A 69 8.36 28.48 0.40
C ASP A 69 9.40 27.88 -0.56
N SER A 70 10.62 28.42 -0.55
CA SER A 70 11.76 27.93 -1.35
C SER A 70 12.17 26.49 -1.03
N ILE A 71 11.83 25.99 0.15
CA ILE A 71 12.06 24.57 0.55
C ILE A 71 10.84 23.71 0.16
N LEU A 72 9.62 24.23 0.32
CA LEU A 72 8.41 23.52 -0.11
C LEU A 72 8.40 23.25 -1.61
N ASP A 73 8.97 24.16 -2.41
CA ASP A 73 9.06 24.02 -3.87
C ASP A 73 10.17 23.08 -4.34
N ARG A 74 11.04 22.60 -3.45
CA ARG A 74 12.10 21.66 -3.82
C ARG A 74 11.58 20.25 -3.82
N GLU A 75 11.88 19.51 -4.88
CA GLU A 75 11.66 18.07 -4.95
C GLU A 75 12.48 17.33 -3.87
N ASP A 76 11.99 16.21 -3.42
CA ASP A 76 12.73 15.26 -2.58
C ASP A 76 13.73 14.49 -3.47
N PRO A 77 15.04 14.83 -3.44
CA PRO A 77 16.00 14.25 -4.38
C PRO A 77 16.25 12.76 -4.09
N PHE A 78 16.10 12.34 -2.84
CA PHE A 78 16.28 10.94 -2.47
C PHE A 78 15.12 10.08 -2.98
N PHE A 79 13.89 10.57 -2.83
CA PHE A 79 12.72 9.87 -3.35
C PHE A 79 12.73 9.85 -4.89
N LEU A 80 13.10 10.96 -5.53
CA LEU A 80 13.23 11.01 -6.99
C LEU A 80 14.23 9.98 -7.50
N GLU A 81 15.45 9.95 -6.94
CA GLU A 81 16.47 8.96 -7.30
C GLU A 81 15.98 7.53 -7.13
N ALA A 82 15.33 7.24 -5.99
CA ALA A 82 14.80 5.92 -5.73
C ALA A 82 13.72 5.52 -6.76
N MET A 83 12.83 6.45 -7.12
CA MET A 83 11.80 6.18 -8.14
C MET A 83 12.38 6.02 -9.54
N GLN A 84 13.50 6.65 -9.84
CA GLN A 84 14.19 6.51 -11.12
C GLN A 84 14.96 5.20 -11.27
N SER A 85 15.63 4.76 -10.20
CA SER A 85 16.69 3.78 -10.32
C SER A 85 16.51 2.49 -9.49
N PHE A 86 15.72 2.49 -8.40
CA PHE A 86 15.57 1.30 -7.53
C PHE A 86 14.62 0.27 -8.12
N GLU A 87 14.86 -0.99 -7.80
CA GLU A 87 14.06 -2.14 -8.23
C GLU A 87 12.85 -2.38 -7.34
N CYS A 88 12.94 -2.00 -6.04
CA CYS A 88 11.91 -2.28 -5.04
C CYS A 88 11.59 -1.08 -4.16
N TYR A 89 10.30 -0.95 -3.81
CA TYR A 89 9.80 0.07 -2.89
C TYR A 89 8.81 -0.53 -1.91
N LEU A 90 9.06 -0.36 -0.62
CA LEU A 90 8.16 -0.73 0.46
C LEU A 90 7.71 0.50 1.23
N ALA A 91 6.41 0.80 1.18
CA ALA A 91 5.78 1.76 2.08
C ALA A 91 5.13 1.01 3.25
N ILE A 92 5.40 1.44 4.48
CA ILE A 92 4.76 0.88 5.68
C ILE A 92 3.92 1.98 6.32
N LEU A 93 2.61 1.76 6.41
CA LEU A 93 1.70 2.67 7.10
C LEU A 93 1.82 2.47 8.61
N ALA A 94 2.41 3.43 9.29
CA ALA A 94 2.61 3.44 10.75
C ALA A 94 2.44 4.86 11.31
N PRO A 95 1.24 5.47 11.24
CA PRO A 95 1.02 6.83 11.68
C PRO A 95 1.09 6.95 13.20
N TYR A 96 1.72 8.01 13.69
CA TYR A 96 1.64 8.43 15.09
C TYR A 96 0.31 9.09 15.42
N ASN A 97 -0.25 9.81 14.46
CA ASN A 97 -1.51 10.54 14.58
C ASN A 97 -2.21 10.60 13.22
N LEU A 98 -3.40 10.02 13.12
CA LEU A 98 -4.20 10.05 11.88
C LEU A 98 -4.73 11.44 11.52
N LYS A 99 -4.74 12.37 12.47
CA LYS A 99 -5.18 13.76 12.29
C LYS A 99 -4.01 14.75 12.26
N GLU A 100 -2.78 14.29 12.10
CA GLU A 100 -1.58 15.13 12.13
C GLU A 100 -1.65 16.32 11.17
N MET A 101 -2.19 16.10 9.97
CA MET A 101 -2.35 17.15 8.96
C MET A 101 -3.65 17.95 9.05
N ALA A 102 -4.47 17.74 10.09
CA ALA A 102 -5.70 18.50 10.27
C ALA A 102 -5.42 19.98 10.56
N GLY A 103 -6.10 20.86 9.82
CA GLY A 103 -5.95 22.32 9.96
C GLY A 103 -4.67 22.92 9.38
N VAL A 104 -3.86 22.13 8.69
CA VAL A 104 -2.68 22.62 7.95
C VAL A 104 -3.10 23.45 6.73
N ASP A 105 -2.30 24.44 6.38
CA ASP A 105 -2.52 25.29 5.20
C ASP A 105 -2.53 24.45 3.91
N LYS A 106 -3.67 24.45 3.21
CA LYS A 106 -3.91 23.64 2.01
C LYS A 106 -3.06 24.09 0.82
N ASP A 107 -2.76 25.39 0.72
CA ASP A 107 -1.96 25.91 -0.39
C ASP A 107 -0.50 25.49 -0.23
N ARG A 108 0.02 25.47 0.99
CA ARG A 108 1.35 24.96 1.31
C ARG A 108 1.45 23.45 1.07
N MET A 109 0.43 22.68 1.45
CA MET A 109 0.35 21.26 1.12
C MET A 109 0.34 21.01 -0.39
N ALA A 110 -0.47 21.75 -1.13
CA ALA A 110 -0.56 21.64 -2.59
C ALA A 110 0.77 22.02 -3.25
N ARG A 111 1.46 23.02 -2.73
CA ARG A 111 2.79 23.45 -3.18
C ARG A 111 3.81 22.30 -3.03
N ARG A 112 3.89 21.71 -1.83
CA ARG A 112 4.77 20.56 -1.58
C ARG A 112 4.44 19.36 -2.46
N SER A 113 3.15 19.08 -2.68
CA SER A 113 2.71 18.01 -3.56
C SER A 113 3.16 18.24 -5.01
N ARG A 114 3.02 19.46 -5.54
CA ARG A 114 3.49 19.82 -6.88
C ARG A 114 5.01 19.65 -7.03
N ALA A 115 5.78 20.01 -6.01
CA ALA A 115 7.24 19.86 -6.03
C ALA A 115 7.68 18.39 -6.22
N ASN A 116 6.88 17.42 -5.77
CA ASN A 116 7.18 15.99 -5.92
C ASN A 116 6.46 15.32 -7.11
N GLN A 117 5.83 16.09 -8.00
CA GLN A 117 5.02 15.55 -9.09
C GLN A 117 5.84 14.67 -10.03
N GLN A 118 7.07 15.06 -10.36
CA GLN A 118 7.96 14.29 -11.25
C GLN A 118 8.23 12.89 -10.68
N ALA A 119 8.59 12.79 -9.41
CA ALA A 119 8.83 11.49 -8.76
C ALA A 119 7.58 10.61 -8.74
N GLN A 120 6.39 11.22 -8.53
CA GLN A 120 5.11 10.52 -8.56
C GLN A 120 4.77 9.98 -9.96
N GLU A 121 5.00 10.77 -11.02
CA GLU A 121 4.76 10.35 -12.40
C GLU A 121 5.66 9.16 -12.78
N ILE A 122 6.94 9.21 -12.41
CA ILE A 122 7.88 8.10 -12.61
C ILE A 122 7.43 6.86 -11.83
N TYR A 123 7.04 7.03 -10.55
CA TYR A 123 6.53 5.95 -9.72
C TYR A 123 5.35 5.23 -10.36
N PHE A 124 4.31 5.95 -10.79
CA PHE A 124 3.13 5.35 -11.42
C PHE A 124 3.46 4.69 -12.76
N LYS A 125 4.30 5.30 -13.58
CA LYS A 125 4.75 4.71 -14.84
C LYS A 125 5.46 3.39 -14.60
N ARG A 126 6.42 3.34 -13.65
CA ARG A 126 7.20 2.13 -13.36
C ARG A 126 6.40 1.03 -12.69
N ILE A 127 5.32 1.36 -11.99
CA ILE A 127 4.35 0.35 -11.51
C ILE A 127 3.56 -0.24 -12.69
N ALA A 128 3.10 0.62 -13.60
CA ALA A 128 2.31 0.19 -14.75
C ALA A 128 3.09 -0.71 -15.70
N ASP A 129 4.37 -0.42 -15.96
CA ASP A 129 5.26 -1.22 -16.80
C ASP A 129 5.97 -2.36 -16.03
N LYS A 130 5.70 -2.50 -14.72
CA LYS A 130 6.24 -3.53 -13.83
C LYS A 130 7.77 -3.47 -13.64
N SER A 131 8.41 -2.34 -13.91
CA SER A 131 9.85 -2.14 -13.67
C SER A 131 10.17 -1.78 -12.23
N LEU A 132 9.18 -1.40 -11.43
CA LEU A 132 9.27 -1.20 -9.98
C LEU A 132 8.34 -2.19 -9.28
N ARG A 133 8.90 -3.11 -8.50
CA ARG A 133 8.14 -3.95 -7.57
C ARG A 133 7.86 -3.16 -6.31
N ARG A 134 6.59 -2.95 -6.01
CA ARG A 134 6.21 -2.14 -4.85
C ARG A 134 5.23 -2.88 -3.96
N SER A 135 5.29 -2.62 -2.67
CA SER A 135 4.25 -3.03 -1.73
C SER A 135 3.94 -1.92 -0.73
N LEU A 136 2.67 -1.82 -0.36
CA LEU A 136 2.20 -1.03 0.76
C LEU A 136 1.72 -1.99 1.84
N CYS A 137 2.25 -1.90 3.04
CA CYS A 137 1.76 -2.72 4.15
C CYS A 137 1.42 -1.87 5.38
N GLN A 138 0.71 -2.47 6.31
CA GLN A 138 0.27 -1.81 7.52
C GLN A 138 1.03 -2.36 8.73
N TYR A 139 1.62 -1.47 9.53
CA TYR A 139 2.13 -1.78 10.84
C TYR A 139 1.19 -1.19 11.90
N PRO A 140 0.64 -2.00 12.82
CA PRO A 140 -0.36 -1.53 13.78
C PRO A 140 0.22 -0.50 14.75
N THR A 141 -0.47 0.64 14.88
CA THR A 141 -0.12 1.73 15.81
C THR A 141 -1.25 2.02 16.78
N ILE A 142 -0.93 2.72 17.88
CA ILE A 142 -1.91 3.17 18.87
C ILE A 142 -2.96 4.08 18.18
N ALA A 143 -2.55 4.97 17.31
CA ALA A 143 -3.46 5.89 16.63
C ALA A 143 -4.51 5.15 15.78
N GLN A 144 -4.11 4.11 15.06
CA GLN A 144 -5.01 3.29 14.25
C GLN A 144 -5.95 2.44 15.14
N ALA A 145 -5.44 1.89 16.25
CA ALA A 145 -6.26 1.15 17.20
C ALA A 145 -7.36 2.04 17.79
N GLN A 146 -7.02 3.27 18.22
CA GLN A 146 -7.97 4.23 18.76
C GLN A 146 -9.05 4.63 17.74
N ASP A 147 -8.65 4.91 16.48
CA ASP A 147 -9.59 5.28 15.40
C ASP A 147 -10.54 4.12 15.07
N SER A 148 -10.07 2.88 15.20
CA SER A 148 -10.86 1.66 15.00
C SER A 148 -11.70 1.25 16.23
N GLY A 149 -11.65 1.99 17.35
CA GLY A 149 -12.35 1.65 18.58
C GLY A 149 -11.85 0.36 19.25
N MET A 150 -10.61 -0.02 19.00
CA MET A 150 -9.99 -1.25 19.50
C MET A 150 -8.87 -0.97 20.51
N SER A 151 -8.55 -1.95 21.37
CA SER A 151 -7.27 -1.94 22.09
C SER A 151 -6.11 -2.14 21.11
N THR A 152 -4.93 -1.67 21.44
CA THR A 152 -3.73 -1.85 20.60
C THR A 152 -3.45 -3.34 20.32
N GLU A 153 -3.64 -4.19 21.33
CA GLU A 153 -3.45 -5.64 21.19
C GLU A 153 -4.49 -6.25 20.23
N ALA A 154 -5.77 -5.91 20.40
CA ALA A 154 -6.84 -6.39 19.51
C ALA A 154 -6.63 -5.95 18.07
N TYR A 155 -6.24 -4.70 17.85
CA TYR A 155 -5.95 -4.16 16.53
C TYR A 155 -4.72 -4.82 15.89
N THR A 156 -3.65 -5.02 16.68
CA THR A 156 -2.45 -5.73 16.20
C THR A 156 -2.81 -7.15 15.75
N ARG A 157 -3.59 -7.86 16.56
CA ARG A 157 -4.06 -9.19 16.21
C ARG A 157 -4.91 -9.17 14.94
N PHE A 158 -5.84 -8.23 14.82
CA PHE A 158 -6.68 -8.06 13.63
C PHE A 158 -5.84 -7.86 12.35
N VAL A 159 -4.84 -6.96 12.38
CA VAL A 159 -3.96 -6.72 11.23
C VAL A 159 -3.16 -7.98 10.89
N TYR A 160 -2.62 -8.68 11.87
CA TYR A 160 -1.83 -9.88 11.64
C TYR A 160 -2.67 -11.06 11.14
N GLU A 161 -3.92 -11.21 11.62
CA GLU A 161 -4.89 -12.16 11.07
C GLU A 161 -5.24 -11.85 9.62
N ALA A 162 -5.50 -10.57 9.30
CA ALA A 162 -5.76 -10.13 7.94
C ALA A 162 -4.56 -10.38 7.00
N CYS A 163 -3.32 -10.27 7.49
CA CYS A 163 -2.10 -10.63 6.76
C CYS A 163 -1.82 -12.14 6.73
N ARG A 164 -2.66 -12.99 7.34
CA ARG A 164 -2.50 -14.46 7.42
C ARG A 164 -1.24 -14.88 8.19
N LEU A 165 -0.72 -14.05 9.11
CA LEU A 165 0.54 -14.33 9.81
C LEU A 165 0.42 -15.43 10.88
N PHE A 166 -0.80 -15.78 11.29
CA PHE A 166 -1.06 -16.89 12.21
C PHE A 166 -1.07 -18.25 11.50
N ASP A 167 -1.12 -18.27 10.16
CA ASP A 167 -1.00 -19.50 9.40
C ASP A 167 0.44 -20.07 9.53
N ASP A 168 0.59 -21.36 9.32
CA ASP A 168 1.91 -22.01 9.37
C ASP A 168 2.84 -21.46 8.32
N ASP A 169 2.33 -21.27 7.09
CA ASP A 169 3.03 -20.63 5.97
C ASP A 169 2.15 -19.51 5.35
N PRO A 170 2.34 -18.24 5.75
CA PRO A 170 1.61 -17.10 5.19
C PRO A 170 1.79 -16.94 3.68
N VAL A 171 2.94 -17.29 3.12
CA VAL A 171 3.19 -17.20 1.68
C VAL A 171 2.30 -18.19 0.93
N ALA A 172 2.27 -19.45 1.38
CA ALA A 172 1.38 -20.47 0.82
C ALA A 172 -0.09 -20.06 0.91
N ALA A 173 -0.51 -19.51 2.07
CA ALA A 173 -1.87 -19.03 2.27
C ALA A 173 -2.26 -17.91 1.29
N TRP A 174 -1.36 -16.97 0.99
CA TRP A 174 -1.61 -15.93 -0.01
C TRP A 174 -1.56 -16.44 -1.45
N LEU A 175 -0.76 -17.45 -1.75
CA LEU A 175 -0.80 -18.13 -3.06
C LEU A 175 -2.17 -18.81 -3.29
N ASP A 176 -2.77 -19.40 -2.26
CA ASP A 176 -4.12 -19.97 -2.32
C ASP A 176 -5.19 -18.91 -2.56
N VAL A 177 -5.11 -17.77 -1.85
CA VAL A 177 -5.97 -16.59 -2.09
C VAL A 177 -5.85 -16.14 -3.54
N ARG A 178 -4.64 -15.96 -4.02
CA ARG A 178 -4.36 -15.58 -5.42
C ARG A 178 -5.00 -16.55 -6.41
N ALA A 179 -4.82 -17.86 -6.20
CA ALA A 179 -5.38 -18.88 -7.08
C ALA A 179 -6.92 -18.88 -7.06
N MET A 180 -7.53 -18.69 -5.90
CA MET A 180 -8.98 -18.55 -5.76
C MET A 180 -9.51 -17.32 -6.49
N GLN A 181 -8.90 -16.16 -6.26
CA GLN A 181 -9.29 -14.90 -6.90
C GLN A 181 -9.06 -14.93 -8.42
N GLN A 182 -8.02 -15.62 -8.89
CA GLN A 182 -7.77 -15.75 -10.34
C GLN A 182 -8.93 -16.44 -11.05
N ARG A 183 -9.54 -17.45 -10.44
CA ARG A 183 -10.75 -18.11 -11.01
C ARG A 183 -11.92 -17.14 -11.12
N ILE A 184 -12.06 -16.20 -10.16
CA ILE A 184 -13.08 -15.15 -10.21
C ILE A 184 -12.76 -14.18 -11.35
N VAL A 185 -11.51 -13.73 -11.47
CA VAL A 185 -11.05 -12.86 -12.57
C VAL A 185 -11.30 -13.51 -13.94
N ASP A 186 -10.98 -14.78 -14.09
CA ASP A 186 -11.16 -15.51 -15.35
C ASP A 186 -12.64 -15.61 -15.72
N HIS A 187 -13.53 -15.79 -14.75
CA HIS A 187 -14.97 -15.75 -14.95
C HIS A 187 -15.46 -14.36 -15.34
N LEU A 188 -15.07 -13.33 -14.59
CA LEU A 188 -15.50 -11.94 -14.80
C LEU A 188 -14.99 -11.36 -16.13
N ASN A 189 -13.83 -11.79 -16.61
CA ASN A 189 -13.31 -11.40 -17.93
C ASN A 189 -14.18 -11.92 -19.10
N GLN A 190 -15.07 -12.88 -18.86
CA GLN A 190 -16.05 -13.35 -19.85
C GLN A 190 -17.36 -12.55 -19.79
N CYS A 191 -17.54 -11.71 -18.77
CA CYS A 191 -18.72 -10.89 -18.57
C CYS A 191 -18.47 -9.48 -19.14
N SER A 192 -19.45 -8.93 -19.85
CA SER A 192 -19.40 -7.53 -20.34
C SER A 192 -20.34 -6.59 -19.60
N GLU A 193 -21.20 -7.15 -18.77
CA GLU A 193 -22.19 -6.42 -17.97
C GLU A 193 -22.27 -7.05 -16.59
N ILE A 194 -22.41 -6.21 -15.59
CA ILE A 194 -22.60 -6.59 -14.18
C ILE A 194 -23.90 -5.99 -13.69
N HIS A 195 -24.72 -6.80 -13.02
CA HIS A 195 -25.92 -6.38 -12.34
C HIS A 195 -25.82 -6.71 -10.85
N TYR A 196 -25.90 -5.68 -10.01
CA TYR A 196 -26.05 -5.83 -8.56
C TYR A 196 -27.52 -5.70 -8.19
N GLU A 197 -28.10 -6.76 -7.66
CA GLU A 197 -29.45 -6.80 -7.15
C GLU A 197 -29.48 -7.12 -5.66
N GLY A 198 -30.20 -6.31 -4.87
CA GLY A 198 -30.34 -6.51 -3.43
C GLY A 198 -31.37 -5.55 -2.82
N LYS A 199 -31.58 -5.66 -1.51
CA LYS A 199 -32.63 -4.87 -0.79
C LYS A 199 -32.49 -3.35 -1.00
N HIS A 200 -31.25 -2.86 -1.16
CA HIS A 200 -30.95 -1.43 -1.24
C HIS A 200 -30.16 -1.05 -2.50
N ILE A 201 -30.00 -1.98 -3.41
CA ILE A 201 -29.24 -1.79 -4.63
C ILE A 201 -29.92 -2.51 -5.80
N ASP A 202 -30.04 -1.79 -6.91
CA ASP A 202 -30.38 -2.29 -8.24
C ASP A 202 -29.54 -1.48 -9.21
N LEU A 203 -28.36 -2.00 -9.59
CA LEU A 203 -27.33 -1.26 -10.31
C LEU A 203 -26.75 -2.13 -11.43
N THR A 204 -26.83 -1.64 -12.66
CA THR A 204 -26.23 -2.28 -13.83
C THR A 204 -25.15 -1.39 -14.43
N PHE A 205 -24.05 -1.99 -14.89
CA PHE A 205 -22.98 -1.29 -15.59
C PHE A 205 -22.19 -2.24 -16.49
N SER A 206 -21.55 -1.66 -17.49
CA SER A 206 -20.67 -2.38 -18.42
C SER A 206 -19.22 -2.41 -17.89
N THR A 207 -18.58 -3.55 -18.10
CA THR A 207 -17.12 -3.75 -17.88
C THR A 207 -16.38 -4.03 -19.18
N ARG A 208 -17.03 -3.77 -20.33
CA ARG A 208 -16.46 -4.05 -21.66
C ARG A 208 -15.16 -3.29 -21.86
N GLY A 209 -14.09 -4.03 -22.21
CA GLY A 209 -12.77 -3.45 -22.43
C GLY A 209 -12.03 -3.04 -21.14
N ARG A 210 -12.57 -3.38 -19.97
CA ARG A 210 -11.90 -3.17 -18.67
C ARG A 210 -11.10 -4.39 -18.28
N THR A 211 -10.07 -4.17 -17.47
CA THR A 211 -9.24 -5.23 -16.91
C THR A 211 -9.66 -5.50 -15.47
N TRP A 212 -9.96 -6.75 -15.15
CA TRP A 212 -10.17 -7.20 -13.79
C TRP A 212 -8.82 -7.45 -13.11
N ILE A 213 -8.66 -6.90 -11.93
CA ILE A 213 -7.41 -6.95 -11.17
C ILE A 213 -7.56 -7.96 -10.04
N ASN A 214 -6.64 -8.90 -9.99
CA ASN A 214 -6.45 -9.80 -8.86
C ASN A 214 -5.55 -9.10 -7.82
N SER A 215 -6.15 -8.53 -6.78
CA SER A 215 -5.41 -7.89 -5.69
C SER A 215 -4.99 -8.95 -4.66
N ASP A 216 -3.92 -9.63 -4.97
CA ASP A 216 -3.45 -10.85 -4.34
C ASP A 216 -2.53 -10.63 -3.12
N GLY A 217 -2.43 -9.42 -2.58
CA GLY A 217 -1.58 -9.10 -1.44
C GLY A 217 -0.18 -8.58 -1.79
N ARG A 218 0.26 -8.69 -3.05
CA ARG A 218 1.62 -8.25 -3.42
C ARG A 218 1.77 -6.73 -3.39
N ASN A 219 0.82 -6.02 -3.95
CA ASN A 219 0.88 -4.55 -3.98
C ASN A 219 0.38 -3.90 -2.68
N ASN A 220 -0.58 -4.49 -2.01
CA ASN A 220 -1.10 -4.04 -0.72
C ASN A 220 -1.22 -5.24 0.22
N MET A 221 -0.69 -5.13 1.43
CA MET A 221 -0.73 -6.20 2.44
C MET A 221 -1.32 -5.63 3.76
N PRO A 222 -2.48 -6.09 4.20
CA PRO A 222 -3.33 -7.12 3.59
C PRO A 222 -4.08 -6.63 2.35
N SER A 223 -4.71 -7.58 1.64
CA SER A 223 -5.56 -7.36 0.48
C SER A 223 -6.62 -8.47 0.40
N GLY A 224 -6.95 -8.97 -0.79
CA GLY A 224 -7.90 -10.07 -0.96
C GLY A 224 -9.17 -9.65 -1.68
N GLU A 225 -9.05 -8.85 -2.73
CA GLU A 225 -10.17 -8.37 -3.54
C GLU A 225 -9.93 -8.61 -5.03
N VAL A 226 -11.04 -8.69 -5.77
CA VAL A 226 -11.05 -8.63 -7.24
C VAL A 226 -11.81 -7.39 -7.65
N PHE A 227 -11.20 -6.52 -8.42
CA PHE A 227 -11.82 -5.24 -8.77
C PHE A 227 -11.55 -4.80 -10.21
N THR A 228 -12.42 -3.93 -10.71
CA THR A 228 -12.25 -3.17 -11.95
C THR A 228 -13.01 -1.85 -11.83
N SER A 229 -12.83 -0.93 -12.78
CA SER A 229 -13.69 0.24 -12.92
C SER A 229 -14.79 -0.04 -13.95
N PRO A 230 -16.02 0.46 -13.75
CA PRO A 230 -17.07 0.38 -14.79
C PRO A 230 -16.71 1.27 -15.99
N VAL A 231 -17.40 1.08 -17.11
CA VAL A 231 -17.50 2.10 -18.15
C VAL A 231 -18.40 3.21 -17.61
N GLU A 232 -17.88 4.42 -17.44
CA GLU A 232 -18.44 5.47 -16.60
C GLU A 232 -19.85 5.88 -17.00
N ASP A 233 -20.14 5.99 -18.31
CA ASP A 233 -21.43 6.38 -18.89
C ASP A 233 -22.44 5.22 -18.99
N SER A 234 -22.04 4.01 -18.62
CA SER A 234 -22.89 2.83 -18.64
C SER A 234 -23.60 2.55 -17.31
N VAL A 235 -23.24 3.27 -16.26
CA VAL A 235 -23.76 3.02 -14.90
C VAL A 235 -25.21 3.51 -14.81
N ASN A 236 -26.14 2.62 -14.49
CA ASN A 236 -27.57 2.92 -14.39
C ASN A 236 -28.19 2.13 -13.22
N GLY A 237 -29.12 2.77 -12.50
CA GLY A 237 -29.84 2.12 -11.41
C GLY A 237 -29.99 2.99 -10.17
N LYS A 238 -30.22 2.33 -9.02
CA LYS A 238 -30.46 2.99 -7.73
C LYS A 238 -29.67 2.31 -6.63
N VAL A 239 -29.06 3.12 -5.76
CA VAL A 239 -28.40 2.68 -4.53
C VAL A 239 -28.93 3.55 -3.38
N HIS A 240 -29.37 2.92 -2.28
CA HIS A 240 -29.76 3.60 -1.06
C HIS A 240 -28.67 3.42 -0.02
N PHE A 241 -28.06 4.51 0.37
CA PHE A 241 -27.10 4.57 1.47
C PHE A 241 -27.87 4.84 2.79
N SER A 242 -27.59 4.07 3.83
CA SER A 242 -28.16 4.19 5.17
C SER A 242 -27.17 4.77 6.15
#